data_57221a63c6e7b992405d982ee822a6ea
#
_entry.id   57221a63c6e7b992405d982ee822a6ea
#
_cell.length_a   1.000
_cell.length_b   1.000
_cell.length_c   1.000
_cell.angle_alpha   90.00
_cell.angle_beta   90.00
_cell.angle_gamma   90.00
#
_symmetry.space_group_name_H-M   'P 1'
#
loop_
_entity.id
_entity.type
_entity.pdbx_description
1 polymer ?
#
loop_
_entity_poly.entity_id
_entity_poly.type
_entity_poly.pdbx_seq_one_letter_code
_entity_poly.pdbx_strand_id
1 'polypeptide(L)'
;MENILNLRSLMNQAMEADVTALRQFLTTNPGQPLVATGSGGAESVADFAALLYGANGGLATAVSPYTLNSFSDDTLKTAKLLLVSKGGHNNDIVFAAKRGLAVNPARTASFTLYTGDRNEVRKAFAKAGSTLSFDIPGLRVHDDFISTQTPVMYFALLCRAFDPDIDLSKYRTAPAAPYRLERNDGTALDPADFKDVRSFIFLHGSWGRPAAANLEGKLVESGLCPACVLDFRNYCHGRFIFTSAHLEDSAVVMFVSPREKDIVARTRKFLPASTRLVLIETETDAPDASLDLLIRSSAFFFDLCAVTGTNWVSPKNPGKIDKRQPMWVPFMAELKRSGPLTLRKDRTL
;
A
#
# COMPACT_ATOMS: atom_id res chain seq x y z
N MET A 1 -17.33 -1.08 9.90
CA MET A 1 -16.38 -0.37 9.03
C MET A 1 -16.40 1.14 9.26
N GLU A 2 -17.56 1.81 9.23
CA GLU A 2 -17.63 3.27 9.32
C GLU A 2 -16.98 3.84 10.59
N ASN A 3 -17.21 3.20 11.75
CA ASN A 3 -16.57 3.59 13.02
C ASN A 3 -15.07 3.28 13.08
N ILE A 4 -14.57 2.34 12.28
CA ILE A 4 -13.16 1.95 12.29
C ILE A 4 -12.33 2.86 11.39
N LEU A 5 -12.78 3.10 10.15
CA LEU A 5 -12.06 3.95 9.22
C LEU A 5 -12.29 5.45 9.42
N ASN A 6 -13.41 5.83 10.06
CA ASN A 6 -13.80 7.25 10.24
C ASN A 6 -13.71 8.05 8.91
N LEU A 7 -14.25 7.46 7.84
CA LEU A 7 -14.13 7.96 6.47
C LEU A 7 -14.53 9.43 6.31
N ARG A 8 -15.62 9.83 7.00
CA ARG A 8 -16.08 11.23 6.96
C ARG A 8 -15.00 12.20 7.43
N SER A 9 -14.37 11.90 8.57
CA SER A 9 -13.29 12.73 9.09
C SER A 9 -12.07 12.72 8.17
N LEU A 10 -11.67 11.54 7.67
CA LEU A 10 -10.51 11.42 6.76
C LEU A 10 -10.72 12.22 5.48
N MET A 11 -11.88 12.08 4.83
CA MET A 11 -12.15 12.79 3.58
C MET A 11 -12.27 14.30 3.79
N ASN A 12 -12.90 14.78 4.88
CA ASN A 12 -12.94 16.19 5.19
C ASN A 12 -11.53 16.75 5.39
N GLN A 13 -10.71 16.10 6.22
CA GLN A 13 -9.32 16.51 6.44
C GLN A 13 -8.49 16.48 5.13
N ALA A 14 -8.68 15.46 4.30
CA ALA A 14 -8.00 15.38 3.01
C ALA A 14 -8.43 16.51 2.08
N MET A 15 -9.69 16.92 2.06
CA MET A 15 -10.18 18.02 1.22
C MET A 15 -9.70 19.39 1.71
N GLU A 16 -9.52 19.57 3.00
CA GLU A 16 -9.04 20.82 3.61
C GLU A 16 -7.51 20.95 3.56
N ALA A 17 -6.79 19.84 3.42
CA ALA A 17 -5.32 19.83 3.44
C ALA A 17 -4.73 20.61 2.27
N ASP A 18 -3.68 21.40 2.53
CA ASP A 18 -2.88 22.01 1.48
C ASP A 18 -1.89 20.99 0.90
N VAL A 19 -2.12 20.58 -0.33
CA VAL A 19 -1.25 19.67 -1.10
C VAL A 19 -0.48 20.37 -2.22
N THR A 20 -0.50 21.71 -2.26
CA THR A 20 0.07 22.51 -3.36
C THR A 20 1.54 22.21 -3.59
N ALA A 21 2.35 22.18 -2.55
CA ALA A 21 3.79 21.92 -2.67
C ALA A 21 4.08 20.48 -3.11
N LEU A 22 3.33 19.49 -2.57
CA LEU A 22 3.41 18.09 -3.01
C LEU A 22 3.01 17.94 -4.47
N ARG A 23 1.91 18.58 -4.87
CA ARG A 23 1.47 18.63 -6.27
C ARG A 23 2.55 19.20 -7.17
N GLN A 24 3.11 20.36 -6.83
CA GLN A 24 4.17 20.98 -7.61
C GLN A 24 5.35 20.02 -7.80
N PHE A 25 5.79 19.36 -6.73
CA PHE A 25 6.87 18.38 -6.83
C PHE A 25 6.51 17.22 -7.78
N LEU A 26 5.32 16.67 -7.69
CA LEU A 26 4.90 15.50 -8.46
C LEU A 26 4.60 15.84 -9.92
N THR A 27 4.00 17.00 -10.22
CA THR A 27 3.52 17.32 -11.58
C THR A 27 4.48 18.17 -12.41
N THR A 28 5.44 18.88 -11.78
CA THR A 28 6.45 19.66 -12.52
C THR A 28 7.47 18.70 -13.16
N ASN A 29 7.84 18.95 -14.42
CA ASN A 29 8.82 18.16 -15.18
C ASN A 29 8.48 16.64 -15.21
N PRO A 30 7.37 16.22 -15.82
CA PRO A 30 6.97 14.81 -15.89
C PRO A 30 7.96 13.92 -16.65
N GLY A 31 8.86 14.49 -17.46
CA GLY A 31 9.93 13.76 -18.14
C GLY A 31 11.05 13.25 -17.21
N GLN A 32 11.08 13.68 -15.94
CA GLN A 32 12.01 13.13 -14.97
C GLN A 32 11.45 11.85 -14.33
N PRO A 33 12.20 10.76 -14.26
CA PRO A 33 11.73 9.55 -13.59
C PRO A 33 11.43 9.80 -12.11
N LEU A 34 10.39 9.14 -11.59
CA LEU A 34 10.07 9.12 -10.16
C LEU A 34 10.44 7.77 -9.55
N VAL A 35 11.20 7.80 -8.47
CA VAL A 35 11.38 6.65 -7.58
C VAL A 35 10.63 6.94 -6.29
N ALA A 36 9.57 6.18 -6.01
CA ALA A 36 8.83 6.27 -4.77
C ALA A 36 9.27 5.14 -3.82
N THR A 37 9.36 5.41 -2.53
CA THR A 37 9.77 4.40 -1.55
C THR A 37 9.03 4.57 -0.23
N GLY A 38 8.70 3.44 0.39
CA GLY A 38 8.05 3.35 1.70
C GLY A 38 8.29 1.97 2.30
N SER A 39 8.05 1.83 3.60
CA SER A 39 8.20 0.55 4.31
C SER A 39 6.87 0.11 4.91
N GLY A 40 6.59 -1.20 4.92
CA GLY A 40 5.34 -1.77 5.41
C GLY A 40 4.14 -1.19 4.68
N GLY A 41 3.08 -0.78 5.38
CA GLY A 41 1.89 -0.20 4.74
C GLY A 41 2.15 1.02 3.85
N ALA A 42 3.27 1.74 4.03
CA ALA A 42 3.65 2.86 3.17
C ALA A 42 4.18 2.42 1.79
N GLU A 43 4.51 1.14 1.60
CA GLU A 43 4.92 0.60 0.29
C GLU A 43 3.76 0.67 -0.71
N SER A 44 2.54 0.32 -0.28
CA SER A 44 1.34 0.46 -1.13
C SER A 44 1.04 1.91 -1.52
N VAL A 45 1.39 2.86 -0.66
CA VAL A 45 1.29 4.30 -0.96
C VAL A 45 2.34 4.72 -1.98
N ALA A 46 3.57 4.22 -1.87
CA ALA A 46 4.61 4.45 -2.86
C ALA A 46 4.23 3.86 -4.23
N ASP A 47 3.66 2.64 -4.25
CA ASP A 47 3.08 2.03 -5.45
C ASP A 47 2.00 2.93 -6.08
N PHE A 48 1.11 3.48 -5.26
CA PHE A 48 0.06 4.36 -5.75
C PHE A 48 0.61 5.67 -6.32
N ALA A 49 1.58 6.29 -5.65
CA ALA A 49 2.24 7.50 -6.15
C ALA A 49 2.93 7.25 -7.49
N ALA A 50 3.62 6.11 -7.65
CA ALA A 50 4.25 5.73 -8.90
C ALA A 50 3.21 5.47 -10.01
N LEU A 51 2.09 4.81 -9.70
CA LEU A 51 1.01 4.57 -10.64
C LEU A 51 0.37 5.88 -11.13
N LEU A 52 0.08 6.81 -10.22
CA LEU A 52 -0.45 8.12 -10.54
C LEU A 52 0.52 8.92 -11.43
N TYR A 53 1.81 8.90 -11.10
CA TYR A 53 2.84 9.57 -11.88
C TYR A 53 2.91 9.00 -13.30
N GLY A 54 2.86 7.65 -13.45
CA GLY A 54 2.81 6.98 -14.74
C GLY A 54 1.56 7.32 -15.54
N ALA A 55 0.40 7.38 -14.91
CA ALA A 55 -0.86 7.77 -15.54
C ALA A 55 -0.86 9.22 -16.06
N ASN A 56 -0.03 10.07 -15.46
CA ASN A 56 0.19 11.46 -15.88
C ASN A 56 1.38 11.63 -16.87
N GLY A 57 1.81 10.56 -17.52
CA GLY A 57 2.80 10.59 -18.60
C GLY A 57 4.27 10.52 -18.15
N GLY A 58 4.54 10.32 -16.87
CA GLY A 58 5.88 10.15 -16.33
C GLY A 58 6.34 8.71 -16.29
N LEU A 59 7.64 8.46 -16.15
CA LEU A 59 8.18 7.15 -15.78
C LEU A 59 8.32 7.07 -14.27
N ALA A 60 7.81 6.01 -13.66
CA ALA A 60 7.92 5.83 -12.23
C ALA A 60 8.10 4.37 -11.81
N THR A 61 8.74 4.18 -10.69
CA THR A 61 8.82 2.88 -10.00
C THR A 61 8.65 3.08 -8.50
N ALA A 62 8.04 2.11 -7.85
CA ALA A 62 8.05 2.00 -6.40
C ALA A 62 9.02 0.88 -6.00
N VAL A 63 9.83 1.14 -4.98
CA VAL A 63 10.80 0.17 -4.46
C VAL A 63 10.85 0.25 -2.94
N SER A 64 11.21 -0.84 -2.28
CA SER A 64 11.50 -0.79 -0.85
C SER A 64 12.74 0.09 -0.57
N PRO A 65 12.88 0.67 0.63
CA PRO A 65 14.11 1.39 1.00
C PRO A 65 15.37 0.52 0.90
N TYR A 66 15.22 -0.79 1.09
CA TYR A 66 16.32 -1.74 0.93
C TYR A 66 16.74 -1.85 -0.54
N THR A 67 15.79 -2.01 -1.46
CA THR A 67 16.06 -2.06 -2.91
C THR A 67 16.64 -0.74 -3.43
N LEU A 68 16.22 0.40 -2.87
CA LEU A 68 16.78 1.72 -3.21
C LEU A 68 18.30 1.77 -3.05
N ASN A 69 18.87 0.98 -2.13
CA ASN A 69 20.32 0.95 -1.92
C ASN A 69 21.10 0.36 -3.10
N SER A 70 20.46 -0.45 -3.94
CA SER A 70 21.10 -1.00 -5.14
C SER A 70 21.16 -0.02 -6.30
N PHE A 71 20.44 1.11 -6.22
CA PHE A 71 20.48 2.14 -7.26
C PHE A 71 21.81 2.89 -7.22
N SER A 72 22.35 3.19 -8.41
CA SER A 72 23.55 4.02 -8.50
C SER A 72 23.25 5.47 -8.10
N ASP A 73 24.27 6.20 -7.66
CA ASP A 73 24.13 7.63 -7.39
C ASP A 73 23.75 8.40 -8.67
N ASP A 74 24.21 7.98 -9.84
CA ASP A 74 23.86 8.61 -11.11
C ASP A 74 22.36 8.44 -11.44
N THR A 75 21.75 7.28 -11.14
CA THR A 75 20.31 7.10 -11.22
C THR A 75 19.58 8.07 -10.30
N LEU A 76 20.02 8.18 -9.03
CA LEU A 76 19.39 9.07 -8.05
C LEU A 76 19.59 10.56 -8.37
N LYS A 77 20.70 10.96 -9.02
CA LYS A 77 20.92 12.35 -9.48
C LYS A 77 19.90 12.78 -10.53
N THR A 78 19.43 11.86 -11.36
CA THR A 78 18.50 12.16 -12.46
C THR A 78 17.04 12.02 -12.07
N ALA A 79 16.71 11.13 -11.13
CA ALA A 79 15.36 10.87 -10.69
C ALA A 79 14.86 11.84 -9.62
N LYS A 80 13.54 12.02 -9.54
CA LYS A 80 12.86 12.49 -8.34
C LYS A 80 12.78 11.31 -7.35
N LEU A 81 13.03 11.55 -6.09
CA LEU A 81 12.87 10.56 -5.01
C LEU A 81 11.75 11.02 -4.07
N LEU A 82 10.70 10.22 -3.93
CA LEU A 82 9.62 10.45 -2.98
C LEU A 82 9.68 9.41 -1.85
N LEU A 83 9.89 9.89 -0.63
CA LEU A 83 9.95 9.08 0.57
C LEU A 83 8.60 9.14 1.30
N VAL A 84 7.93 8.02 1.46
CA VAL A 84 6.62 7.95 2.14
C VAL A 84 6.76 7.30 3.50
N SER A 85 6.32 7.98 4.56
CA SER A 85 6.34 7.42 5.91
C SER A 85 5.41 8.17 6.85
N LYS A 86 4.50 7.49 7.57
CA LYS A 86 3.61 8.14 8.55
C LYS A 86 4.38 8.98 9.56
N GLY A 87 5.35 8.38 10.23
CA GLY A 87 6.06 8.96 11.38
C GLY A 87 7.44 9.52 11.07
N GLY A 88 8.04 9.20 9.95
CA GLY A 88 9.39 9.65 9.58
C GLY A 88 10.50 9.21 10.54
N HIS A 89 10.31 8.14 11.31
CA HIS A 89 11.29 7.67 12.32
C HIS A 89 11.76 6.22 12.08
N ASN A 90 11.20 5.52 11.10
CA ASN A 90 11.70 4.20 10.72
C ASN A 90 13.12 4.33 10.14
N ASN A 91 14.05 3.49 10.60
CA ASN A 91 15.47 3.56 10.21
C ASN A 91 15.68 3.43 8.71
N ASP A 92 14.90 2.59 8.02
CA ASP A 92 15.05 2.38 6.58
C ASP A 92 14.70 3.65 5.80
N ILE A 93 13.61 4.34 6.20
CA ILE A 93 13.21 5.58 5.53
C ILE A 93 14.12 6.75 5.89
N VAL A 94 14.63 6.79 7.12
CA VAL A 94 15.63 7.81 7.55
C VAL A 94 16.94 7.63 6.78
N PHE A 95 17.34 6.39 6.55
CA PHE A 95 18.52 6.11 5.74
C PHE A 95 18.30 6.52 4.28
N ALA A 96 17.17 6.13 3.68
CA ALA A 96 16.82 6.53 2.33
C ALA A 96 16.79 8.06 2.16
N ALA A 97 16.25 8.78 3.17
CA ALA A 97 16.25 10.25 3.20
C ALA A 97 17.69 10.82 3.22
N LYS A 98 18.53 10.33 4.10
CA LYS A 98 19.93 10.79 4.20
C LYS A 98 20.69 10.55 2.89
N ARG A 99 20.50 9.39 2.28
CA ARG A 99 21.10 9.06 0.98
C ARG A 99 20.61 9.96 -0.14
N GLY A 100 19.29 10.10 -0.28
CA GLY A 100 18.69 10.97 -1.30
C GLY A 100 19.17 12.43 -1.15
N LEU A 101 19.16 12.96 0.06
CA LEU A 101 19.63 14.32 0.34
C LEU A 101 21.13 14.51 0.06
N ALA A 102 21.94 13.49 0.30
CA ALA A 102 23.38 13.56 -0.01
C ALA A 102 23.67 13.55 -1.51
N VAL A 103 22.84 12.82 -2.30
CA VAL A 103 23.04 12.67 -3.75
C VAL A 103 22.33 13.77 -4.55
N ASN A 104 21.09 14.09 -4.19
CA ASN A 104 20.27 15.05 -4.93
C ASN A 104 19.22 15.73 -4.03
N PRO A 105 19.61 16.71 -3.20
CA PRO A 105 18.69 17.37 -2.28
C PRO A 105 17.57 18.13 -3.00
N ALA A 106 17.83 18.62 -4.21
CA ALA A 106 16.84 19.39 -5.01
C ALA A 106 15.70 18.53 -5.58
N ARG A 107 15.84 17.20 -5.57
CA ARG A 107 14.85 16.27 -6.13
C ARG A 107 14.46 15.17 -5.16
N THR A 108 14.92 15.23 -3.92
CA THR A 108 14.52 14.33 -2.85
C THR A 108 13.44 14.99 -2.01
N ALA A 109 12.29 14.35 -1.92
CA ALA A 109 11.14 14.82 -1.18
C ALA A 109 10.69 13.79 -0.15
N SER A 110 10.14 14.24 0.96
CA SER A 110 9.46 13.40 1.92
C SER A 110 7.99 13.76 2.02
N PHE A 111 7.14 12.75 2.19
CA PHE A 111 5.71 12.89 2.43
C PHE A 111 5.36 12.17 3.73
N THR A 112 5.18 12.96 4.81
CA THR A 112 4.92 12.45 6.15
C THR A 112 3.62 13.05 6.72
N LEU A 113 2.90 12.28 7.56
CA LEU A 113 1.68 12.77 8.22
C LEU A 113 1.95 13.27 9.65
N TYR A 114 3.09 12.89 10.21
CA TYR A 114 3.44 13.27 11.58
C TYR A 114 4.45 14.41 11.60
N THR A 115 4.07 15.51 12.23
CA THR A 115 4.86 16.76 12.26
C THR A 115 5.64 16.98 13.56
N GLY A 116 5.57 16.04 14.51
CA GLY A 116 6.21 16.18 15.83
C GLY A 116 7.71 15.90 15.85
N ASP A 117 8.33 16.10 17.01
CA ASP A 117 9.79 16.06 17.22
C ASP A 117 10.45 14.69 16.96
N ARG A 118 9.66 13.62 16.87
CA ARG A 118 10.19 12.27 16.55
C ARG A 118 10.37 12.02 15.06
N ASN A 119 9.99 12.98 14.19
CA ASN A 119 10.16 12.82 12.75
C ASN A 119 11.63 13.10 12.35
N GLU A 120 12.43 12.04 12.31
CA GLU A 120 13.86 12.10 11.97
C GLU A 120 14.10 12.42 10.48
N VAL A 121 13.17 12.06 9.60
CA VAL A 121 13.22 12.44 8.17
C VAL A 121 13.11 13.96 8.07
N ARG A 122 12.13 14.58 8.73
CA ARG A 122 11.96 16.03 8.75
C ARG A 122 13.21 16.74 9.29
N LYS A 123 13.81 16.23 10.36
CA LYS A 123 15.07 16.77 10.88
C LYS A 123 16.21 16.69 9.86
N ALA A 124 16.31 15.58 9.13
CA ALA A 124 17.32 15.42 8.07
C ALA A 124 17.14 16.44 6.95
N PHE A 125 15.89 16.68 6.51
CA PHE A 125 15.57 17.71 5.51
C PHE A 125 15.90 19.12 6.00
N ALA A 126 15.50 19.47 7.23
CA ALA A 126 15.84 20.76 7.83
C ALA A 126 17.35 20.97 7.94
N LYS A 127 18.11 19.95 8.36
CA LYS A 127 19.59 20.01 8.42
C LYS A 127 20.22 20.20 7.04
N ALA A 128 19.62 19.64 5.99
CA ALA A 128 20.09 19.79 4.61
C ALA A 128 19.63 21.12 3.96
N GLY A 129 18.86 21.95 4.66
CA GLY A 129 18.27 23.16 4.11
C GLY A 129 17.23 22.92 2.99
N SER A 130 16.66 21.70 2.92
CA SER A 130 15.68 21.34 1.90
C SER A 130 14.27 21.67 2.35
N THR A 131 13.50 22.31 1.47
CA THR A 131 12.08 22.64 1.68
C THR A 131 11.11 21.55 1.18
N LEU A 132 11.64 20.44 0.64
CA LEU A 132 10.84 19.37 0.05
C LEU A 132 10.36 18.34 1.10
N SER A 133 10.16 18.75 2.35
CA SER A 133 9.49 17.95 3.38
C SER A 133 8.01 18.34 3.41
N PHE A 134 7.17 17.48 2.86
CA PHE A 134 5.73 17.70 2.79
C PHE A 134 5.06 17.10 4.02
N ASP A 135 4.95 17.92 5.04
CA ASP A 135 4.22 17.60 6.26
C ASP A 135 2.86 18.29 6.19
N ILE A 136 1.80 17.55 6.46
CA ILE A 136 0.45 18.13 6.49
C ILE A 136 0.04 18.31 7.95
N PRO A 137 0.16 19.52 8.49
CA PRO A 137 -0.16 19.76 9.89
C PRO A 137 -1.65 19.62 10.15
N GLY A 138 -1.99 19.24 11.39
CA GLY A 138 -3.38 19.17 11.86
C GLY A 138 -4.12 17.88 11.49
N LEU A 139 -3.54 17.00 10.68
CA LEU A 139 -4.16 15.71 10.37
C LEU A 139 -4.27 14.83 11.63
N ARG A 140 -5.47 14.27 11.81
CA ARG A 140 -5.76 13.31 12.90
C ARG A 140 -6.05 11.96 12.28
N VAL A 141 -5.04 11.12 12.23
CA VAL A 141 -5.12 9.75 11.70
C VAL A 141 -4.75 8.78 12.80
N HIS A 142 -5.68 7.93 13.18
CA HIS A 142 -5.50 6.93 14.22
C HIS A 142 -5.39 5.55 13.59
N ASP A 143 -4.28 4.88 13.87
CA ASP A 143 -4.11 3.47 13.52
C ASP A 143 -3.77 2.72 14.79
N ASP A 144 -4.25 1.50 14.84
CA ASP A 144 -3.81 0.49 15.78
C ASP A 144 -2.49 -0.14 15.33
N PHE A 145 -2.23 -1.40 15.68
CA PHE A 145 -1.04 -2.09 15.22
C PHE A 145 -1.01 -2.18 13.69
N ILE A 146 -2.13 -2.58 13.09
CA ILE A 146 -2.28 -2.61 11.63
C ILE A 146 -2.77 -1.26 11.15
N SER A 147 -2.01 -0.67 10.22
CA SER A 147 -2.36 0.63 9.67
C SER A 147 -3.58 0.54 8.76
N THR A 148 -4.66 1.21 9.15
CA THR A 148 -5.94 1.19 8.41
C THR A 148 -6.34 2.55 7.87
N GLN A 149 -6.27 3.59 8.68
CA GLN A 149 -6.66 4.96 8.29
C GLN A 149 -5.53 5.68 7.53
N THR A 150 -4.28 5.44 7.89
CA THR A 150 -3.12 6.07 7.25
C THR A 150 -3.07 5.84 5.74
N PRO A 151 -3.20 4.61 5.20
CA PRO A 151 -3.21 4.40 3.75
C PRO A 151 -4.37 5.13 3.05
N VAL A 152 -5.56 5.14 3.66
CA VAL A 152 -6.73 5.87 3.11
C VAL A 152 -6.45 7.36 3.02
N MET A 153 -5.88 7.96 4.08
CA MET A 153 -5.51 9.38 4.07
C MET A 153 -4.47 9.68 2.97
N TYR A 154 -3.42 8.87 2.86
CA TYR A 154 -2.40 9.05 1.82
C TYR A 154 -2.97 8.95 0.42
N PHE A 155 -3.84 7.98 0.16
CA PHE A 155 -4.46 7.82 -1.16
C PHE A 155 -5.33 9.04 -1.50
N ALA A 156 -6.11 9.52 -0.54
CA ALA A 156 -6.92 10.73 -0.73
C ALA A 156 -6.06 11.96 -1.02
N LEU A 157 -4.96 12.17 -0.28
CA LEU A 157 -4.05 13.30 -0.48
C LEU A 157 -3.31 13.20 -1.82
N LEU A 158 -2.89 12.00 -2.23
CA LEU A 158 -2.26 11.80 -3.54
C LEU A 158 -3.23 12.02 -4.68
N CYS A 159 -4.48 11.56 -4.58
CA CYS A 159 -5.52 11.89 -5.56
C CYS A 159 -5.62 13.40 -5.76
N ARG A 160 -5.70 14.18 -4.67
CA ARG A 160 -5.76 15.65 -4.73
C ARG A 160 -4.47 16.30 -5.25
N ALA A 161 -3.32 15.71 -4.98
CA ALA A 161 -2.06 16.22 -5.51
C ALA A 161 -1.99 16.12 -7.03
N PHE A 162 -2.60 15.09 -7.62
CA PHE A 162 -2.64 14.93 -9.08
C PHE A 162 -3.87 15.58 -9.72
N ASP A 163 -5.01 15.55 -9.05
CA ASP A 163 -6.27 16.18 -9.48
C ASP A 163 -6.85 17.01 -8.33
N PRO A 164 -6.64 18.35 -8.33
CA PRO A 164 -7.12 19.23 -7.26
C PRO A 164 -8.64 19.36 -7.21
N ASP A 165 -9.31 19.09 -8.33
CA ASP A 165 -10.77 19.21 -8.48
C ASP A 165 -11.51 17.92 -8.15
N ILE A 166 -10.79 16.86 -7.76
CA ILE A 166 -11.37 15.57 -7.45
C ILE A 166 -12.38 15.68 -6.30
N ASP A 167 -13.57 15.14 -6.51
CA ASP A 167 -14.60 15.06 -5.47
C ASP A 167 -14.40 13.83 -4.58
N LEU A 168 -13.80 14.06 -3.39
CA LEU A 168 -13.66 13.02 -2.37
C LEU A 168 -14.88 12.88 -1.47
N SER A 169 -15.89 13.74 -1.60
CA SER A 169 -17.09 13.71 -0.74
C SER A 169 -17.87 12.39 -0.86
N LYS A 170 -17.81 11.74 -2.02
CA LYS A 170 -18.43 10.43 -2.30
C LYS A 170 -17.85 9.29 -1.44
N TYR A 171 -16.66 9.47 -0.86
CA TYR A 171 -15.99 8.50 0.01
C TYR A 171 -16.16 8.78 1.51
N ARG A 172 -17.02 9.73 1.89
CA ARG A 172 -17.32 10.05 3.31
C ARG A 172 -18.08 8.95 4.03
N THR A 173 -18.73 8.08 3.28
CA THR A 173 -19.48 6.94 3.79
C THR A 173 -18.97 5.64 3.20
N ALA A 174 -19.04 4.59 3.99
CA ALA A 174 -18.70 3.26 3.51
C ALA A 174 -19.68 2.81 2.41
N PRO A 175 -19.20 2.12 1.36
CA PRO A 175 -20.09 1.52 0.37
C PRO A 175 -21.06 0.54 1.03
N ALA A 176 -22.34 0.55 0.62
CA ALA A 176 -23.37 -0.35 1.17
C ALA A 176 -23.05 -1.83 0.89
N ALA A 177 -22.46 -2.11 -0.27
CA ALA A 177 -21.96 -3.43 -0.66
C ALA A 177 -20.48 -3.29 -1.06
N PRO A 178 -19.55 -3.35 -0.09
CA PRO A 178 -18.15 -3.07 -0.38
C PRO A 178 -17.47 -4.16 -1.21
N TYR A 179 -17.97 -5.38 -1.14
CA TYR A 179 -17.49 -6.53 -1.89
C TYR A 179 -18.63 -7.54 -2.07
N ARG A 180 -18.43 -8.53 -2.94
CA ARG A 180 -19.32 -9.67 -3.13
C ARG A 180 -18.56 -10.97 -2.92
N LEU A 181 -19.18 -11.92 -2.23
CA LEU A 181 -18.67 -13.25 -1.94
C LEU A 181 -19.51 -14.29 -2.67
N GLU A 182 -18.87 -15.10 -3.50
CA GLU A 182 -19.56 -16.16 -4.23
C GLU A 182 -18.60 -17.29 -4.61
N ARG A 183 -19.14 -18.44 -4.97
CA ARG A 183 -18.40 -19.43 -5.76
C ARG A 183 -18.38 -19.01 -7.22
N ASN A 184 -17.45 -19.57 -8.00
CA ASN A 184 -17.36 -19.22 -9.42
C ASN A 184 -18.60 -19.62 -10.23
N ASP A 185 -19.41 -20.55 -9.75
CA ASP A 185 -20.72 -20.90 -10.32
C ASP A 185 -21.86 -19.92 -9.97
N GLY A 186 -21.56 -18.90 -9.16
CA GLY A 186 -22.53 -17.88 -8.72
C GLY A 186 -23.22 -18.20 -7.39
N THR A 187 -22.91 -19.31 -6.74
CA THR A 187 -23.44 -19.62 -5.39
C THR A 187 -22.93 -18.58 -4.38
N ALA A 188 -23.86 -17.87 -3.74
CA ALA A 188 -23.52 -16.85 -2.75
C ALA A 188 -22.80 -17.48 -1.53
N LEU A 189 -21.82 -16.77 -1.02
CA LEU A 189 -21.05 -17.10 0.18
C LEU A 189 -21.16 -15.96 1.20
N ASP A 190 -20.79 -16.27 2.45
CA ASP A 190 -20.63 -15.27 3.49
C ASP A 190 -19.19 -15.24 4.04
N PRO A 191 -18.82 -14.25 4.88
CA PRO A 191 -17.45 -14.17 5.41
C PRO A 191 -17.01 -15.43 6.20
N ALA A 192 -17.92 -16.18 6.81
CA ALA A 192 -17.59 -17.39 7.56
C ALA A 192 -17.10 -18.53 6.66
N ASP A 193 -17.48 -18.53 5.37
CA ASP A 193 -16.98 -19.50 4.38
C ASP A 193 -15.47 -19.33 4.08
N PHE A 194 -14.88 -18.23 4.54
CA PHE A 194 -13.45 -17.92 4.33
C PHE A 194 -12.58 -18.14 5.58
N LYS A 195 -13.15 -18.54 6.71
CA LYS A 195 -12.40 -18.71 7.98
C LYS A 195 -11.26 -19.73 7.89
N ASP A 196 -11.41 -20.75 7.04
CA ASP A 196 -10.46 -21.84 6.88
C ASP A 196 -9.55 -21.64 5.65
N VAL A 197 -9.64 -20.51 4.97
CA VAL A 197 -8.75 -20.17 3.85
C VAL A 197 -7.33 -19.95 4.36
N ARG A 198 -6.38 -20.68 3.79
CA ARG A 198 -4.96 -20.64 4.16
C ARG A 198 -4.11 -19.80 3.24
N SER A 199 -4.64 -19.42 2.07
CA SER A 199 -3.96 -18.54 1.14
C SER A 199 -4.93 -17.81 0.24
N PHE A 200 -4.61 -16.58 -0.09
CA PHE A 200 -5.36 -15.81 -1.08
C PHE A 200 -4.53 -15.58 -2.36
N ILE A 201 -5.20 -15.57 -3.48
CA ILE A 201 -4.65 -15.15 -4.77
C ILE A 201 -5.36 -13.85 -5.14
N PHE A 202 -4.62 -12.74 -5.13
CA PHE A 202 -5.14 -11.43 -5.49
C PHE A 202 -4.87 -11.15 -6.95
N LEU A 203 -5.94 -10.94 -7.72
CA LEU A 203 -5.89 -10.59 -9.13
C LEU A 203 -6.30 -9.13 -9.30
N HIS A 204 -5.48 -8.37 -9.99
CA HIS A 204 -5.71 -6.94 -10.15
C HIS A 204 -5.39 -6.44 -11.56
N GLY A 205 -6.02 -5.33 -11.94
CA GLY A 205 -5.54 -4.44 -12.98
C GLY A 205 -4.68 -3.32 -12.38
N SER A 206 -4.38 -2.30 -13.18
CA SER A 206 -3.46 -1.23 -12.74
C SER A 206 -3.94 -0.51 -11.49
N TRP A 207 -5.19 -0.04 -11.45
CA TRP A 207 -5.73 0.70 -10.29
C TRP A 207 -5.95 -0.17 -9.06
N GLY A 208 -6.12 -1.48 -9.25
CA GLY A 208 -6.28 -2.42 -8.14
C GLY A 208 -4.99 -2.79 -7.41
N ARG A 209 -3.83 -2.61 -8.06
CA ARG A 209 -2.54 -3.05 -7.50
C ARG A 209 -2.22 -2.46 -6.12
N PRO A 210 -2.32 -1.14 -5.89
CA PRO A 210 -1.97 -0.57 -4.58
C PRO A 210 -2.90 -1.06 -3.46
N ALA A 211 -4.20 -1.24 -3.75
CA ALA A 211 -5.17 -1.79 -2.79
C ALA A 211 -4.91 -3.27 -2.49
N ALA A 212 -4.57 -4.07 -3.50
CA ALA A 212 -4.19 -5.47 -3.35
C ALA A 212 -2.93 -5.63 -2.48
N ALA A 213 -1.88 -4.85 -2.75
CA ALA A 213 -0.66 -4.85 -1.96
C ALA A 213 -0.91 -4.43 -0.50
N ASN A 214 -1.81 -3.46 -0.28
CA ASN A 214 -2.18 -3.05 1.07
C ASN A 214 -2.96 -4.13 1.82
N LEU A 215 -3.88 -4.83 1.16
CA LEU A 215 -4.63 -5.92 1.77
C LEU A 215 -3.72 -7.12 2.07
N GLU A 216 -2.78 -7.44 1.18
CA GLU A 216 -1.77 -8.49 1.42
C GLU A 216 -0.99 -8.21 2.71
N GLY A 217 -0.42 -6.99 2.84
CA GLY A 217 0.29 -6.59 4.05
C GLY A 217 -0.57 -6.74 5.31
N LYS A 218 -1.84 -6.33 5.29
CA LYS A 218 -2.76 -6.46 6.41
C LYS A 218 -3.01 -7.92 6.80
N LEU A 219 -3.20 -8.83 5.84
CA LEU A 219 -3.41 -10.25 6.11
C LEU A 219 -2.18 -10.89 6.76
N VAL A 220 -0.99 -10.58 6.24
CA VAL A 220 0.27 -11.13 6.78
C VAL A 220 0.59 -10.54 8.16
N GLU A 221 0.48 -9.22 8.33
CA GLU A 221 0.75 -8.54 9.60
C GLU A 221 -0.24 -8.95 10.71
N SER A 222 -1.49 -9.29 10.36
CA SER A 222 -2.47 -9.81 11.31
C SER A 222 -2.26 -11.29 11.67
N GLY A 223 -1.38 -11.99 10.94
CA GLY A 223 -1.16 -13.42 11.11
C GLY A 223 -2.30 -14.30 10.57
N LEU A 224 -3.15 -13.75 9.69
CA LEU A 224 -4.25 -14.51 9.09
C LEU A 224 -3.71 -15.55 8.11
N CYS A 225 -3.20 -15.11 6.97
CA CYS A 225 -2.63 -15.99 5.96
C CYS A 225 -1.83 -15.19 4.92
N PRO A 226 -0.94 -15.83 4.15
CA PRO A 226 -0.27 -15.20 3.02
C PRO A 226 -1.24 -14.94 1.86
N ALA A 227 -0.88 -13.97 1.03
CA ALA A 227 -1.50 -13.73 -0.26
C ALA A 227 -0.46 -13.59 -1.37
N CYS A 228 -0.85 -13.95 -2.59
CA CYS A 228 -0.05 -13.77 -3.79
C CYS A 228 -0.67 -12.67 -4.65
N VAL A 229 0.00 -11.53 -4.79
CA VAL A 229 -0.49 -10.37 -5.55
C VAL A 229 -0.02 -10.48 -7.00
N LEU A 230 -0.96 -10.57 -7.94
CA LEU A 230 -0.71 -10.82 -9.36
C LEU A 230 -1.63 -9.95 -10.22
N ASP A 231 -1.12 -9.46 -11.34
CA ASP A 231 -2.02 -8.98 -12.38
C ASP A 231 -2.69 -10.18 -13.11
N PHE A 232 -3.87 -9.92 -13.70
CA PHE A 232 -4.64 -10.95 -14.40
C PHE A 232 -3.86 -11.68 -15.49
N ARG A 233 -2.90 -11.02 -16.14
CA ARG A 233 -2.11 -11.62 -17.23
C ARG A 233 -1.02 -12.53 -16.69
N ASN A 234 -0.29 -12.10 -15.65
CA ASN A 234 0.70 -12.93 -14.98
C ASN A 234 0.08 -14.20 -14.36
N TYR A 235 -1.16 -14.11 -13.87
CA TYR A 235 -1.87 -15.29 -13.40
C TYR A 235 -1.99 -16.36 -14.49
N CYS A 236 -2.25 -15.98 -15.74
CA CYS A 236 -2.37 -16.89 -16.87
C CYS A 236 -1.03 -17.56 -17.27
N HIS A 237 0.11 -17.07 -16.81
CA HIS A 237 1.44 -17.64 -17.09
C HIS A 237 1.83 -18.75 -16.09
N GLY A 238 0.92 -19.71 -15.85
CA GLY A 238 1.17 -20.91 -15.04
C GLY A 238 0.86 -20.73 -13.54
N ARG A 239 0.61 -19.53 -13.05
CA ARG A 239 0.34 -19.31 -11.63
C ARG A 239 -1.04 -19.79 -11.19
N PHE A 240 -1.97 -19.97 -12.12
CA PHE A 240 -3.26 -20.61 -11.90
C PHE A 240 -3.16 -22.07 -11.42
N ILE A 241 -2.02 -22.74 -11.66
CA ILE A 241 -1.77 -24.11 -11.17
C ILE A 241 -1.88 -24.17 -9.66
N PHE A 242 -1.39 -23.13 -8.95
CA PHE A 242 -1.53 -23.07 -7.49
C PHE A 242 -3.00 -23.08 -7.06
N THR A 243 -3.86 -22.27 -7.69
CA THR A 243 -5.30 -22.25 -7.40
C THR A 243 -5.95 -23.62 -7.62
N SER A 244 -5.58 -24.30 -8.70
CA SER A 244 -6.13 -25.62 -9.02
C SER A 244 -5.66 -26.70 -8.04
N ALA A 245 -4.43 -26.60 -7.56
CA ALA A 245 -3.85 -27.57 -6.60
C ALA A 245 -4.36 -27.33 -5.14
N HIS A 246 -4.81 -26.11 -4.83
CA HIS A 246 -5.22 -25.67 -3.49
C HIS A 246 -6.66 -25.16 -3.45
N LEU A 247 -7.55 -25.77 -4.24
CA LEU A 247 -8.92 -25.31 -4.42
C LEU A 247 -9.71 -25.29 -3.09
N GLU A 248 -9.44 -26.25 -2.21
CA GLU A 248 -10.17 -26.42 -0.94
C GLU A 248 -9.75 -25.40 0.13
N ASP A 249 -8.51 -24.94 0.12
CA ASP A 249 -7.92 -24.08 1.14
C ASP A 249 -7.41 -22.73 0.64
N SER A 250 -7.74 -22.38 -0.61
CA SER A 250 -7.46 -21.07 -1.18
C SER A 250 -8.72 -20.33 -1.63
N ALA A 251 -8.57 -19.02 -1.82
CA ALA A 251 -9.60 -18.17 -2.42
C ALA A 251 -8.97 -17.15 -3.37
N VAL A 252 -9.73 -16.74 -4.38
CA VAL A 252 -9.32 -15.73 -5.35
C VAL A 252 -10.04 -14.42 -5.05
N VAL A 253 -9.27 -13.35 -4.86
CA VAL A 253 -9.79 -11.98 -4.69
C VAL A 253 -9.51 -11.20 -5.96
N MET A 254 -10.53 -10.62 -6.56
CA MET A 254 -10.40 -9.84 -7.78
C MET A 254 -10.67 -8.36 -7.49
N PHE A 255 -9.67 -7.51 -7.77
CA PHE A 255 -9.80 -6.05 -7.71
C PHE A 255 -10.18 -5.56 -9.10
N VAL A 256 -11.39 -5.04 -9.24
CA VAL A 256 -12.04 -4.82 -10.53
C VAL A 256 -12.44 -3.37 -10.71
N SER A 257 -11.86 -2.69 -11.69
CA SER A 257 -12.40 -1.44 -12.23
C SER A 257 -13.17 -1.72 -13.53
N PRO A 258 -13.84 -0.75 -14.13
CA PRO A 258 -14.53 -0.95 -15.41
C PRO A 258 -13.67 -1.56 -16.52
N ARG A 259 -12.35 -1.27 -16.51
CA ARG A 259 -11.38 -1.82 -17.50
C ARG A 259 -11.16 -3.32 -17.38
N GLU A 260 -11.29 -3.85 -16.16
CA GLU A 260 -11.04 -5.27 -15.91
C GLU A 260 -12.25 -6.17 -16.14
N LYS A 261 -13.46 -5.63 -16.33
CA LYS A 261 -14.71 -6.44 -16.46
C LYS A 261 -14.59 -7.56 -17.49
N ASP A 262 -14.02 -7.29 -18.66
CA ASP A 262 -13.83 -8.31 -19.71
C ASP A 262 -12.83 -9.40 -19.32
N ILE A 263 -11.64 -9.03 -18.78
CA ILE A 263 -10.65 -10.01 -18.38
C ILE A 263 -11.11 -10.83 -17.17
N VAL A 264 -11.88 -10.25 -16.25
CA VAL A 264 -12.53 -10.97 -15.14
C VAL A 264 -13.50 -12.02 -15.68
N ALA A 265 -14.40 -11.63 -16.60
CA ALA A 265 -15.33 -12.56 -17.21
C ALA A 265 -14.64 -13.72 -17.93
N ARG A 266 -13.52 -13.46 -18.62
CA ARG A 266 -12.70 -14.47 -19.27
C ARG A 266 -11.99 -15.36 -18.25
N THR A 267 -11.39 -14.79 -17.21
CA THR A 267 -10.69 -15.55 -16.16
C THR A 267 -11.65 -16.53 -15.49
N ARG A 268 -12.85 -16.08 -15.13
CA ARG A 268 -13.90 -16.91 -14.51
C ARG A 268 -14.28 -18.14 -15.32
N LYS A 269 -14.23 -18.08 -16.65
CA LYS A 269 -14.52 -19.25 -17.52
C LYS A 269 -13.55 -20.40 -17.33
N PHE A 270 -12.35 -20.15 -16.84
CA PHE A 270 -11.30 -21.15 -16.63
C PHE A 270 -11.13 -21.55 -15.17
N LEU A 271 -11.73 -20.82 -14.24
CA LEU A 271 -11.71 -21.22 -12.83
C LEU A 271 -12.72 -22.35 -12.57
N PRO A 272 -12.38 -23.36 -11.73
CA PRO A 272 -13.33 -24.36 -11.29
C PRO A 272 -14.61 -23.73 -10.67
N ALA A 273 -15.75 -24.38 -10.87
CA ALA A 273 -17.04 -23.90 -10.36
C ALA A 273 -17.05 -23.66 -8.83
N SER A 274 -16.33 -24.51 -8.10
CA SER A 274 -16.21 -24.45 -6.63
C SER A 274 -15.25 -23.38 -6.10
N THR A 275 -14.49 -22.68 -6.96
CA THR A 275 -13.53 -21.65 -6.53
C THR A 275 -14.24 -20.56 -5.72
N ARG A 276 -13.75 -20.28 -4.50
CA ARG A 276 -14.23 -19.17 -3.67
C ARG A 276 -13.71 -17.85 -4.25
N LEU A 277 -14.62 -16.92 -4.50
CA LEU A 277 -14.32 -15.62 -5.07
C LEU A 277 -14.71 -14.50 -4.10
N VAL A 278 -13.82 -13.51 -4.01
CA VAL A 278 -14.11 -12.20 -3.42
C VAL A 278 -13.99 -11.18 -4.54
N LEU A 279 -15.09 -10.52 -4.89
CA LEU A 279 -15.12 -9.49 -5.92
C LEU A 279 -15.18 -8.12 -5.25
N ILE A 280 -14.08 -7.37 -5.37
CA ILE A 280 -13.93 -6.00 -4.87
C ILE A 280 -13.98 -5.09 -6.09
N GLU A 281 -15.16 -4.50 -6.32
CA GLU A 281 -15.48 -3.81 -7.57
C GLU A 281 -15.69 -2.32 -7.34
N THR A 282 -15.17 -1.49 -8.23
CA THR A 282 -15.44 -0.04 -8.29
C THR A 282 -16.08 0.33 -9.61
N GLU A 283 -16.94 1.35 -9.61
CA GLU A 283 -17.55 1.90 -10.81
C GLU A 283 -16.71 3.01 -11.47
N THR A 284 -15.64 3.45 -10.80
CA THR A 284 -14.75 4.47 -11.35
C THR A 284 -13.53 3.86 -12.04
N ASP A 285 -13.13 4.43 -13.17
CA ASP A 285 -11.91 4.10 -13.91
C ASP A 285 -10.89 5.25 -13.87
N ALA A 286 -11.04 6.13 -12.91
CA ALA A 286 -10.17 7.26 -12.63
C ALA A 286 -9.11 6.88 -11.56
N PRO A 287 -8.13 7.75 -11.30
CA PRO A 287 -7.12 7.53 -10.27
C PRO A 287 -7.68 7.18 -8.88
N ASP A 288 -8.83 7.72 -8.51
CA ASP A 288 -9.49 7.44 -7.25
C ASP A 288 -10.14 6.02 -7.17
N ALA A 289 -10.12 5.25 -8.26
CA ALA A 289 -10.45 3.83 -8.23
C ALA A 289 -9.60 3.08 -7.20
N SER A 290 -8.30 3.41 -7.09
CA SER A 290 -7.42 2.81 -6.09
C SER A 290 -7.86 3.13 -4.65
N LEU A 291 -8.34 4.34 -4.40
CA LEU A 291 -8.89 4.73 -3.09
C LEU A 291 -10.19 3.97 -2.77
N ASP A 292 -11.11 3.86 -3.73
CA ASP A 292 -12.36 3.12 -3.55
C ASP A 292 -12.07 1.62 -3.28
N LEU A 293 -11.21 1.02 -4.08
CA LEU A 293 -10.80 -0.39 -3.90
C LEU A 293 -10.10 -0.61 -2.56
N LEU A 294 -9.29 0.34 -2.08
CA LEU A 294 -8.67 0.29 -0.77
C LEU A 294 -9.69 0.32 0.37
N ILE A 295 -10.69 1.20 0.29
CA ILE A 295 -11.76 1.29 1.28
C ILE A 295 -12.57 -0.01 1.30
N ARG A 296 -12.96 -0.52 0.14
CA ARG A 296 -13.73 -1.76 -0.03
C ARG A 296 -12.96 -2.99 0.47
N SER A 297 -11.68 -3.10 0.13
CA SER A 297 -10.84 -4.20 0.59
C SER A 297 -10.61 -4.19 2.09
N SER A 298 -10.59 -3.00 2.70
CA SER A 298 -10.53 -2.88 4.16
C SER A 298 -11.79 -3.42 4.85
N ALA A 299 -12.97 -3.29 4.23
CA ALA A 299 -14.18 -3.92 4.75
C ALA A 299 -14.06 -5.45 4.80
N PHE A 300 -13.62 -6.06 3.70
CA PHE A 300 -13.37 -7.50 3.65
C PHE A 300 -12.37 -7.94 4.72
N PHE A 301 -11.27 -7.19 4.92
CA PHE A 301 -10.30 -7.48 5.97
C PHE A 301 -10.94 -7.48 7.37
N PHE A 302 -11.77 -6.48 7.70
CA PHE A 302 -12.40 -6.41 9.02
C PHE A 302 -13.39 -7.55 9.24
N ASP A 303 -14.18 -7.91 8.22
CA ASP A 303 -15.15 -9.00 8.31
C ASP A 303 -14.41 -10.34 8.44
N LEU A 304 -13.32 -10.55 7.72
CA LEU A 304 -12.47 -11.74 7.86
C LEU A 304 -11.85 -11.83 9.27
N CYS A 305 -11.36 -10.73 9.83
CA CYS A 305 -10.88 -10.68 11.21
C CYS A 305 -11.98 -11.04 12.21
N ALA A 306 -13.20 -10.56 11.98
CA ALA A 306 -14.34 -10.85 12.86
C ALA A 306 -14.70 -12.34 12.88
N VAL A 307 -14.79 -12.99 11.72
CA VAL A 307 -15.16 -14.41 11.63
C VAL A 307 -14.05 -15.37 12.07
N THR A 308 -12.78 -14.95 11.95
CA THR A 308 -11.62 -15.73 12.41
C THR A 308 -11.28 -15.47 13.88
N GLY A 309 -11.87 -14.46 14.52
CA GLY A 309 -11.51 -14.01 15.86
C GLY A 309 -10.13 -13.35 15.93
N THR A 310 -9.60 -12.86 14.80
CA THR A 310 -8.28 -12.23 14.72
C THR A 310 -8.31 -10.82 15.28
N ASN A 311 -7.46 -10.57 16.27
CA ASN A 311 -7.31 -9.23 16.86
C ASN A 311 -6.27 -8.42 16.08
N TRP A 312 -6.71 -7.66 15.09
CA TRP A 312 -5.85 -6.80 14.27
C TRP A 312 -5.39 -5.52 14.99
N VAL A 313 -6.09 -5.11 16.06
CA VAL A 313 -5.73 -3.95 16.91
C VAL A 313 -4.44 -4.23 17.68
N SER A 314 -4.33 -5.46 18.20
CA SER A 314 -3.15 -5.96 18.89
C SER A 314 -3.03 -7.45 18.56
N PRO A 315 -2.52 -7.80 17.38
CA PRO A 315 -2.37 -9.18 16.99
C PRO A 315 -1.65 -9.91 18.12
N LYS A 316 -2.28 -10.97 18.63
CA LYS A 316 -1.55 -11.87 19.51
C LYS A 316 -0.41 -12.38 18.65
N ASN A 317 0.77 -11.85 18.90
CA ASN A 317 1.97 -12.56 18.50
C ASN A 317 1.80 -13.96 19.09
N PRO A 318 1.48 -15.03 18.32
CA PRO A 318 1.33 -16.39 18.85
C PRO A 318 2.63 -16.88 19.47
N GLY A 319 3.67 -16.13 19.18
CA GLY A 319 4.80 -16.00 19.97
C GLY A 319 4.83 -14.62 20.64
N LYS A 320 4.16 -14.38 21.73
CA LYS A 320 5.10 -14.18 22.84
C LYS A 320 5.89 -15.46 22.75
N ILE A 321 6.72 -15.44 21.73
CA ILE A 321 7.72 -16.42 21.48
C ILE A 321 8.23 -16.66 22.86
N ASP A 322 7.91 -17.84 23.36
CA ASP A 322 8.41 -18.34 24.62
C ASP A 322 9.76 -17.67 24.78
N LYS A 323 10.01 -17.00 25.92
CA LYS A 323 11.31 -16.33 26.17
C LYS A 323 12.50 -17.26 25.89
N ARG A 324 12.22 -18.53 25.63
CA ARG A 324 13.07 -19.63 25.20
C ARG A 324 13.26 -19.76 23.68
N GLN A 325 12.56 -18.98 22.83
CA GLN A 325 12.86 -18.93 21.39
C GLN A 325 13.50 -17.56 21.06
N PRO A 326 14.82 -17.47 21.06
CA PRO A 326 15.54 -16.18 21.04
C PRO A 326 15.58 -15.48 19.68
N MET A 327 14.92 -16.00 18.63
CA MET A 327 15.20 -15.54 17.28
C MET A 327 14.49 -14.26 16.82
N TRP A 328 13.27 -13.95 17.25
CA TRP A 328 12.50 -12.89 16.61
C TRP A 328 12.75 -11.47 17.18
N VAL A 329 12.82 -11.33 18.49
CA VAL A 329 13.00 -9.99 19.09
C VAL A 329 14.42 -9.45 18.85
N PRO A 330 15.48 -10.26 19.00
CA PRO A 330 16.82 -9.86 18.61
C PRO A 330 16.94 -9.59 17.11
N PHE A 331 16.36 -10.44 16.25
CA PHE A 331 16.42 -10.29 14.80
C PHE A 331 15.75 -9.00 14.33
N MET A 332 14.53 -8.71 14.78
CA MET A 332 13.85 -7.45 14.46
C MET A 332 14.57 -6.22 15.05
N ALA A 333 15.10 -6.35 16.26
CA ALA A 333 15.89 -5.28 16.87
C ALA A 333 17.22 -5.08 16.15
N GLU A 334 17.84 -6.12 15.66
CA GLU A 334 19.09 -6.08 14.92
C GLU A 334 18.87 -5.56 13.50
N LEU A 335 17.86 -6.05 12.77
CA LEU A 335 17.48 -5.50 11.46
C LEU A 335 17.08 -4.02 11.55
N LYS A 336 16.37 -3.61 12.60
CA LYS A 336 16.04 -2.21 12.82
C LYS A 336 17.24 -1.35 13.21
N ARG A 337 18.27 -1.93 13.84
CA ARG A 337 19.49 -1.22 14.26
C ARG A 337 20.59 -1.22 13.21
N SER A 338 20.70 -2.30 12.42
CA SER A 338 21.83 -2.46 11.48
C SER A 338 21.82 -1.46 10.35
N GLY A 339 20.71 -0.75 10.13
CA GLY A 339 20.57 0.06 8.92
C GLY A 339 20.67 -0.80 7.66
N PRO A 340 20.31 -0.28 6.50
CA PRO A 340 20.49 -1.02 5.27
C PRO A 340 22.00 -1.28 5.09
N LEU A 341 22.34 -2.53 4.74
CA LEU A 341 23.71 -2.95 4.47
C LEU A 341 24.38 -1.91 3.58
N THR A 342 25.35 -1.20 4.13
CA THR A 342 26.22 -0.32 3.34
C THR A 342 26.90 -1.19 2.30
N LEU A 343 26.56 -1.01 1.04
CA LEU A 343 27.39 -1.55 -0.04
C LEU A 343 28.81 -1.00 0.20
N ARG A 344 29.75 -1.90 0.48
CA ARG A 344 31.16 -1.51 0.61
C ARG A 344 31.52 -0.73 -0.65
N LYS A 345 32.16 0.43 -0.46
CA LYS A 345 32.65 1.30 -1.54
C LYS A 345 33.65 0.62 -2.51
N ASP A 346 33.99 -0.63 -2.28
CA ASP A 346 35.12 -1.31 -2.89
C ASP A 346 34.72 -2.30 -4.00
N ARG A 347 33.56 -2.18 -4.62
CA ARG A 347 33.26 -2.90 -5.86
C ARG A 347 33.06 -1.92 -7.01
N THR A 348 34.19 -1.45 -7.56
CA THR A 348 34.27 -1.18 -8.99
C THR A 348 33.94 -2.46 -9.72
N LEU A 349 32.80 -2.49 -10.38
CA LEU A 349 32.49 -3.45 -11.45
C LEU A 349 33.22 -3.01 -12.70
#